data_0be2a0fa027999a3a16b53600efa45d0
#
_entry.id   0be2a0fa027999a3a16b53600efa45d0
#
_cell.length_a   1.000
_cell.length_b   1.000
_cell.length_c   1.000
_cell.angle_alpha   90.00
_cell.angle_beta   90.00
_cell.angle_gamma   90.00
#
_symmetry.space_group_name_H-M   'P 1'
#
loop_
_entity.id
_entity.type
_entity.pdbx_description
1 polymer ?
#
loop_
_entity_poly.entity_id
_entity_poly.type
_entity_poly.pdbx_seq_one_letter_code
_entity_poly.pdbx_strand_id
1 'polypeptide(L)'
;LGDTPERIPEVLQRYQALRRVDVLRLQNAAWNAMEWFENVGERYADQLPPEQFMYSMLTRSQRISHENLRLRDKAWLEGFERWFAESAGLQLPAHVPAPPPMFTPYTVRGVTLKNRVVVSPMAQYSCVDGLPGDYHLVHLGARAMGGAGLVVAEMTCPTPDARITPGCPGLWNEAQRDAWMRIVDHVHAHSDARIAMQLGHAGPKGSTNAPWDATGADHPLPEGNWPLIAASALPYLEDGAIPRAMTRD
;
A
#
# COMPACT_ATOMS: atom_id res chain seq x y z
N LEU A 1 29.71 -6.25 35.66
CA LEU A 1 30.31 -7.40 34.97
C LEU A 1 30.48 -8.50 35.99
N GLY A 2 30.15 -9.77 35.62
CA GLY A 2 30.16 -10.89 36.57
C GLY A 2 31.53 -11.12 37.20
N ASP A 3 31.53 -11.43 38.47
CA ASP A 3 32.75 -11.58 39.26
C ASP A 3 33.45 -12.93 39.03
N THR A 4 32.81 -13.84 38.27
CA THR A 4 33.37 -15.17 37.97
C THR A 4 33.21 -15.53 36.50
N PRO A 5 34.15 -16.29 35.90
CA PRO A 5 34.10 -16.70 34.50
C PRO A 5 32.82 -17.46 34.13
N GLU A 6 32.23 -18.20 35.06
CA GLU A 6 31.03 -19.01 34.85
C GLU A 6 29.78 -18.14 34.56
N ARG A 7 29.77 -16.89 35.05
CA ARG A 7 28.67 -15.94 34.85
C ARG A 7 28.78 -15.11 33.55
N ILE A 8 29.92 -15.19 32.87
CA ILE A 8 30.14 -14.41 31.62
C ILE A 8 29.04 -14.69 30.57
N PRO A 9 28.65 -15.93 30.28
CA PRO A 9 27.60 -16.18 29.29
C PRO A 9 26.27 -15.52 29.64
N GLU A 10 25.84 -15.58 30.90
CA GLU A 10 24.60 -14.95 31.37
C GLU A 10 24.67 -13.42 31.23
N VAL A 11 25.77 -12.81 31.63
CA VAL A 11 25.98 -11.36 31.52
C VAL A 11 25.98 -10.90 30.07
N LEU A 12 26.60 -11.66 29.16
CA LEU A 12 26.62 -11.37 27.73
C LEU A 12 25.22 -11.49 27.11
N GLN A 13 24.46 -12.52 27.46
CA GLN A 13 23.06 -12.64 27.02
C GLN A 13 22.21 -11.47 27.48
N ARG A 14 22.34 -11.06 28.73
CA ARG A 14 21.63 -9.89 29.26
C ARG A 14 22.05 -8.60 28.56
N TYR A 15 23.34 -8.39 28.33
CA TYR A 15 23.86 -7.27 27.56
C TYR A 15 23.28 -7.26 26.15
N GLN A 16 23.31 -8.40 25.46
CA GLN A 16 22.75 -8.53 24.11
C GLN A 16 21.25 -8.23 24.08
N ALA A 17 20.48 -8.76 25.03
CA ALA A 17 19.05 -8.49 25.15
C ALA A 17 18.74 -7.00 25.33
N LEU A 18 19.50 -6.32 26.22
CA LEU A 18 19.34 -4.89 26.50
C LEU A 18 19.72 -4.00 25.30
N ARG A 19 20.75 -4.38 24.54
CA ARG A 19 21.31 -3.54 23.46
C ARG A 19 20.77 -3.87 22.07
N ARG A 20 20.14 -5.03 21.91
CA ARG A 20 19.75 -5.57 20.60
C ARG A 20 18.97 -4.59 19.74
N VAL A 21 17.95 -3.94 20.30
CA VAL A 21 17.08 -3.03 19.54
C VAL A 21 17.86 -1.82 19.04
N ASP A 22 18.68 -1.20 19.89
CA ASP A 22 19.46 -0.02 19.51
C ASP A 22 20.53 -0.35 18.47
N VAL A 23 21.19 -1.50 18.63
CA VAL A 23 22.21 -1.98 17.69
C VAL A 23 21.59 -2.27 16.33
N LEU A 24 20.45 -2.98 16.29
CA LEU A 24 19.74 -3.27 15.04
C LEU A 24 19.28 -2.00 14.32
N ARG A 25 18.81 -1.00 15.06
CA ARG A 25 18.45 0.31 14.50
C ARG A 25 19.64 1.01 13.84
N LEU A 26 20.80 0.99 14.49
CA LEU A 26 22.03 1.58 13.94
C LEU A 26 22.52 0.80 12.72
N GLN A 27 22.55 -0.53 12.80
CA GLN A 27 22.95 -1.39 11.68
C GLN A 27 22.04 -1.18 10.45
N ASN A 28 20.71 -1.11 10.67
CA ASN A 28 19.77 -0.86 9.59
C ASN A 28 20.01 0.51 8.92
N ALA A 29 20.25 1.55 9.71
CA ALA A 29 20.55 2.88 9.18
C ALA A 29 21.88 2.92 8.39
N ALA A 30 22.89 2.22 8.87
CA ALA A 30 24.17 2.08 8.19
C ALA A 30 24.02 1.29 6.89
N TRP A 31 23.26 0.20 6.90
CA TRP A 31 22.96 -0.61 5.72
C TRP A 31 22.25 0.21 4.63
N ASN A 32 21.17 0.93 4.98
CA ASN A 32 20.47 1.78 4.03
C ASN A 32 21.38 2.86 3.41
N ALA A 33 22.25 3.46 4.23
CA ALA A 33 23.19 4.46 3.74
C ALA A 33 24.26 3.83 2.81
N MET A 34 24.75 2.65 3.13
CA MET A 34 25.70 1.90 2.29
C MET A 34 25.05 1.53 0.96
N GLU A 35 23.85 0.94 0.97
CA GLU A 35 23.10 0.60 -0.24
C GLU A 35 22.86 1.81 -1.14
N TRP A 36 22.58 2.98 -0.55
CA TRP A 36 22.44 4.22 -1.30
C TRP A 36 23.74 4.58 -2.02
N PHE A 37 24.90 4.52 -1.34
CA PHE A 37 26.20 4.81 -1.95
C PHE A 37 26.60 3.81 -3.02
N GLU A 38 26.33 2.52 -2.83
CA GLU A 38 26.63 1.48 -3.82
C GLU A 38 25.82 1.65 -5.10
N ASN A 39 24.61 2.19 -5.01
CA ASN A 39 23.72 2.42 -6.15
C ASN A 39 23.73 3.87 -6.66
N VAL A 40 24.61 4.73 -6.15
CA VAL A 40 24.56 6.16 -6.47
C VAL A 40 24.71 6.46 -7.96
N GLY A 41 25.62 5.78 -8.66
CA GLY A 41 25.85 5.97 -10.09
C GLY A 41 24.69 5.50 -10.96
N GLU A 42 24.13 4.32 -10.65
CA GLU A 42 23.10 3.70 -11.48
C GLU A 42 21.70 4.27 -11.25
N ARG A 43 21.38 4.64 -9.99
CA ARG A 43 20.00 4.99 -9.61
C ARG A 43 19.77 6.46 -9.32
N TYR A 44 20.82 7.22 -8.96
CA TYR A 44 20.61 8.55 -8.42
C TYR A 44 21.35 9.66 -9.17
N ALA A 45 22.64 9.51 -9.42
CA ALA A 45 23.48 10.64 -9.88
C ALA A 45 23.02 11.23 -11.23
N ASP A 46 22.75 10.39 -12.21
CA ASP A 46 22.34 10.80 -13.56
C ASP A 46 20.83 10.67 -13.81
N GLN A 47 20.08 10.20 -12.83
CA GLN A 47 18.66 9.92 -12.96
C GLN A 47 17.77 10.97 -12.26
N LEU A 48 18.32 11.69 -11.29
CA LEU A 48 17.57 12.64 -10.48
C LEU A 48 18.01 14.08 -10.74
N PRO A 49 17.07 15.04 -10.71
CA PRO A 49 17.42 16.45 -10.61
C PRO A 49 18.28 16.72 -9.37
N PRO A 50 19.16 17.73 -9.39
CA PRO A 50 20.09 18.02 -8.29
C PRO A 50 19.42 18.16 -6.93
N GLU A 51 18.27 18.80 -6.87
CA GLU A 51 17.49 19.01 -5.64
C GLU A 51 17.00 17.68 -5.06
N GLN A 52 16.49 16.80 -5.91
CA GLN A 52 16.00 15.48 -5.49
C GLN A 52 17.17 14.57 -5.13
N PHE A 53 18.28 14.64 -5.85
CA PHE A 53 19.51 13.92 -5.50
C PHE A 53 20.01 14.36 -4.11
N MET A 54 20.10 15.66 -3.84
CA MET A 54 20.51 16.19 -2.53
C MET A 54 19.55 15.72 -1.42
N TYR A 55 18.23 15.77 -1.66
CA TYR A 55 17.25 15.29 -0.70
C TYR A 55 17.44 13.79 -0.40
N SER A 56 17.63 12.96 -1.43
CA SER A 56 17.86 11.53 -1.27
C SER A 56 19.14 11.22 -0.49
N MET A 57 20.22 12.00 -0.74
CA MET A 57 21.48 11.89 -0.02
C MET A 57 21.32 12.24 1.47
N LEU A 58 20.57 13.29 1.80
CA LEU A 58 20.34 13.71 3.19
C LEU A 58 19.48 12.72 3.98
N THR A 59 18.57 12.01 3.30
CA THR A 59 17.64 11.05 3.91
C THR A 59 18.06 9.58 3.75
N ARG A 60 19.19 9.29 3.12
CA ARG A 60 19.65 7.95 2.71
C ARG A 60 19.63 6.88 3.81
N SER A 61 19.84 7.27 5.05
CA SER A 61 19.83 6.33 6.19
C SER A 61 18.43 5.94 6.65
N GLN A 62 17.37 6.58 6.11
CA GLN A 62 15.97 6.48 6.52
C GLN A 62 15.71 6.85 7.99
N ARG A 63 16.70 7.46 8.67
CA ARG A 63 16.55 7.99 10.04
C ARG A 63 16.26 9.48 10.07
N ILE A 64 16.52 10.18 8.97
CA ILE A 64 16.25 11.59 8.81
C ILE A 64 14.97 11.70 7.99
N SER A 65 13.89 12.13 8.63
CA SER A 65 12.62 12.42 7.97
C SER A 65 12.61 13.81 7.36
N HIS A 66 11.59 14.11 6.57
CA HIS A 66 11.31 15.43 6.03
C HIS A 66 11.27 16.50 7.13
N GLU A 67 10.54 16.26 8.21
CA GLU A 67 10.45 17.19 9.33
C GLU A 67 11.76 17.31 10.14
N ASN A 68 12.59 16.26 10.20
CA ASN A 68 13.92 16.39 10.79
C ASN A 68 14.84 17.33 9.97
N LEU A 69 14.68 17.36 8.65
CA LEU A 69 15.39 18.34 7.81
C LEU A 69 14.89 19.76 8.10
N ARG A 70 13.59 19.96 8.30
CA ARG A 70 13.02 21.26 8.68
C ARG A 70 13.61 21.81 9.99
N LEU A 71 13.80 20.91 10.98
CA LEU A 71 14.42 21.30 12.25
C LEU A 71 15.91 21.66 12.12
N ARG A 72 16.60 21.14 11.10
CA ARG A 72 18.03 21.36 10.89
C ARG A 72 18.32 22.56 10.00
N ASP A 73 17.59 22.67 8.89
CA ASP A 73 17.68 23.76 7.94
C ASP A 73 16.32 24.01 7.30
N LYS A 74 15.55 24.88 7.94
CA LYS A 74 14.21 25.24 7.50
C LYS A 74 14.21 25.90 6.12
N ALA A 75 15.18 26.80 5.89
CA ALA A 75 15.23 27.56 4.63
C ALA A 75 15.53 26.65 3.44
N TRP A 76 16.45 25.72 3.61
CA TRP A 76 16.76 24.74 2.58
C TRP A 76 15.54 23.85 2.27
N LEU A 77 14.84 23.36 3.30
CA LEU A 77 13.69 22.48 3.08
C LEU A 77 12.52 23.22 2.42
N GLU A 78 12.24 24.45 2.81
CA GLU A 78 11.20 25.28 2.18
C GLU A 78 11.54 25.58 0.71
N GLY A 79 12.83 25.77 0.38
CA GLY A 79 13.31 25.88 -0.99
C GLY A 79 13.08 24.61 -1.79
N PHE A 80 13.39 23.45 -1.21
CA PHE A 80 13.13 22.14 -1.82
C PHE A 80 11.62 21.89 -2.04
N GLU A 81 10.78 22.17 -1.05
CA GLU A 81 9.33 22.03 -1.17
C GLU A 81 8.76 22.89 -2.30
N ARG A 82 9.24 24.14 -2.42
CA ARG A 82 8.84 25.04 -3.50
C ARG A 82 9.26 24.53 -4.86
N TRP A 83 10.53 24.16 -5.01
CA TRP A 83 11.04 23.55 -6.24
C TRP A 83 10.22 22.31 -6.64
N PHE A 84 9.91 21.45 -5.67
CA PHE A 84 9.12 20.22 -5.93
C PHE A 84 7.69 20.54 -6.33
N ALA A 85 7.04 21.50 -5.68
CA ALA A 85 5.70 21.94 -6.01
C ALA A 85 5.61 22.53 -7.42
N GLU A 86 6.57 23.38 -7.80
CA GLU A 86 6.68 23.96 -9.14
C GLU A 86 6.93 22.87 -10.21
N SER A 87 7.81 21.91 -9.93
CA SER A 87 8.06 20.75 -10.79
C SER A 87 6.83 19.86 -10.95
N ALA A 88 5.96 19.84 -9.96
CA ALA A 88 4.66 19.14 -10.00
C ALA A 88 3.56 19.97 -10.69
N GLY A 89 3.86 21.14 -11.22
CA GLY A 89 2.94 22.01 -11.96
C GLY A 89 2.14 22.99 -11.10
N LEU A 90 2.45 23.12 -9.79
CA LEU A 90 1.81 24.13 -8.94
C LEU A 90 2.46 25.50 -9.17
N GLN A 91 1.64 26.53 -9.38
CA GLN A 91 2.06 27.92 -9.42
C GLN A 91 1.65 28.60 -8.11
N LEU A 92 2.60 28.81 -7.21
CA LEU A 92 2.36 29.38 -5.90
C LEU A 92 2.89 30.82 -5.82
N PRO A 93 2.13 31.79 -5.32
CA PRO A 93 2.64 33.12 -5.00
C PRO A 93 3.84 33.02 -4.05
N ALA A 94 4.78 33.95 -4.14
CA ALA A 94 6.02 33.92 -3.36
C ALA A 94 5.81 33.91 -1.84
N HIS A 95 4.71 34.52 -1.38
CA HIS A 95 4.37 34.59 0.05
C HIS A 95 3.57 33.37 0.58
N VAL A 96 3.19 32.45 -0.31
CA VAL A 96 2.45 31.24 0.07
C VAL A 96 3.45 30.10 0.28
N PRO A 97 3.51 29.47 1.46
CA PRO A 97 4.35 28.30 1.67
C PRO A 97 3.97 27.16 0.72
N ALA A 98 4.97 26.48 0.17
CA ALA A 98 4.73 25.31 -0.62
C ALA A 98 4.27 24.13 0.27
N PRO A 99 3.37 23.28 -0.20
CA PRO A 99 3.01 22.07 0.55
C PRO A 99 4.16 21.07 0.52
N PRO A 100 4.24 20.18 1.53
CA PRO A 100 5.13 19.02 1.46
C PRO A 100 4.89 18.18 0.20
N PRO A 101 5.91 17.51 -0.36
CA PRO A 101 5.82 16.77 -1.63
C PRO A 101 4.62 15.83 -1.75
N MET A 102 4.23 15.15 -0.66
CA MET A 102 3.09 14.24 -0.65
C MET A 102 1.75 14.90 -0.98
N PHE A 103 1.63 16.22 -0.79
CA PHE A 103 0.42 16.99 -1.09
C PHE A 103 0.48 17.74 -2.42
N THR A 104 1.47 17.47 -3.25
CA THR A 104 1.55 18.03 -4.61
C THR A 104 0.84 17.13 -5.62
N PRO A 105 0.32 17.67 -6.73
CA PRO A 105 -0.30 16.88 -7.79
C PRO A 105 0.64 15.82 -8.38
N TYR A 106 0.04 14.77 -8.91
CA TYR A 106 0.77 13.72 -9.62
C TYR A 106 -0.02 13.22 -10.80
N THR A 107 0.58 13.21 -11.99
CA THR A 107 -0.08 12.77 -13.22
C THR A 107 0.46 11.42 -13.66
N VAL A 108 -0.43 10.46 -13.86
CA VAL A 108 -0.13 9.12 -14.38
C VAL A 108 -0.98 8.88 -15.63
N ARG A 109 -0.33 8.71 -16.79
CA ARG A 109 -1.01 8.39 -18.07
C ARG A 109 -2.23 9.27 -18.35
N GLY A 110 -2.13 10.57 -18.11
CA GLY A 110 -3.22 11.53 -18.37
C GLY A 110 -4.25 11.67 -17.25
N VAL A 111 -4.14 10.92 -16.16
CA VAL A 111 -4.97 11.12 -14.97
C VAL A 111 -4.18 11.91 -13.93
N THR A 112 -4.67 13.09 -13.57
CA THR A 112 -4.07 13.92 -12.53
C THR A 112 -4.75 13.66 -11.19
N LEU A 113 -3.95 13.26 -10.20
CA LEU A 113 -4.31 13.15 -8.79
C LEU A 113 -4.01 14.49 -8.10
N LYS A 114 -4.90 14.95 -7.23
CA LYS A 114 -4.71 16.21 -6.48
C LYS A 114 -3.54 16.18 -5.51
N ASN A 115 -3.15 14.99 -5.05
CA ASN A 115 -1.99 14.74 -4.20
C ASN A 115 -1.52 13.29 -4.38
N ARG A 116 -0.41 12.91 -3.71
CA ARG A 116 0.23 11.60 -3.82
C ARG A 116 -0.21 10.60 -2.76
N VAL A 117 -1.29 10.90 -2.04
CA VAL A 117 -1.86 9.99 -1.04
C VAL A 117 -2.80 9.02 -1.74
N VAL A 118 -2.43 7.76 -1.74
CA VAL A 118 -3.21 6.67 -2.36
C VAL A 118 -3.68 5.71 -1.28
N VAL A 119 -4.98 5.48 -1.21
CA VAL A 119 -5.56 4.41 -0.40
C VAL A 119 -5.47 3.12 -1.19
N SER A 120 -4.63 2.21 -0.74
CA SER A 120 -4.42 0.90 -1.37
C SER A 120 -5.67 0.03 -1.30
N PRO A 121 -5.87 -0.91 -2.25
CA PRO A 121 -6.97 -1.86 -2.19
C PRO A 121 -6.81 -2.79 -0.97
N MET A 122 -7.84 -2.90 -0.17
CA MET A 122 -7.86 -3.75 1.03
C MET A 122 -9.19 -4.49 1.08
N ALA A 123 -9.15 -5.82 1.02
CA ALA A 123 -10.33 -6.67 1.05
C ALA A 123 -11.15 -6.44 2.34
N GLN A 124 -12.43 -6.18 2.16
CA GLN A 124 -13.39 -5.93 3.25
C GLN A 124 -14.31 -7.13 3.49
N TYR A 125 -14.48 -7.98 2.47
CA TYR A 125 -15.37 -9.15 2.50
C TYR A 125 -16.78 -8.81 3.02
N SER A 126 -17.32 -7.67 2.61
CA SER A 126 -18.60 -7.13 3.13
C SER A 126 -19.69 -7.03 2.07
N CYS A 127 -19.52 -7.73 0.94
CA CYS A 127 -20.54 -7.85 -0.11
C CYS A 127 -21.51 -9.00 0.18
N VAL A 128 -22.73 -8.86 -0.33
CA VAL A 128 -23.71 -9.95 -0.42
C VAL A 128 -23.90 -10.22 -1.91
N ASP A 129 -23.67 -11.47 -2.34
CA ASP A 129 -23.76 -11.89 -3.75
C ASP A 129 -22.95 -11.00 -4.72
N GLY A 130 -21.79 -10.53 -4.25
CA GLY A 130 -20.92 -9.68 -5.03
C GLY A 130 -21.38 -8.21 -5.15
N LEU A 131 -22.50 -7.83 -4.51
CA LEU A 131 -23.04 -6.47 -4.55
C LEU A 131 -22.38 -5.60 -3.48
N PRO A 132 -21.64 -4.55 -3.84
CA PRO A 132 -21.18 -3.56 -2.88
C PRO A 132 -22.38 -2.74 -2.37
N GLY A 133 -22.42 -2.53 -1.05
CA GLY A 133 -23.53 -1.84 -0.38
C GLY A 133 -23.11 -0.53 0.28
N ASP A 134 -23.92 -0.08 1.24
CA ASP A 134 -23.67 1.15 2.00
C ASP A 134 -22.36 1.11 2.78
N TYR A 135 -21.92 -0.07 3.21
CA TYR A 135 -20.60 -0.23 3.81
C TYR A 135 -19.50 0.29 2.89
N HIS A 136 -19.51 -0.12 1.61
CA HIS A 136 -18.51 0.30 0.63
C HIS A 136 -18.62 1.78 0.29
N LEU A 137 -19.83 2.31 0.20
CA LEU A 137 -20.06 3.75 0.00
C LEU A 137 -19.45 4.57 1.13
N VAL A 138 -19.72 4.20 2.39
CA VAL A 138 -19.15 4.88 3.56
C VAL A 138 -17.64 4.69 3.63
N HIS A 139 -17.15 3.46 3.42
CA HIS A 139 -15.74 3.12 3.49
C HIS A 139 -14.90 3.89 2.47
N LEU A 140 -15.27 3.85 1.19
CA LEU A 140 -14.54 4.51 0.11
C LEU A 140 -14.78 6.03 0.12
N GLY A 141 -16.02 6.45 0.33
CA GLY A 141 -16.41 7.86 0.40
C GLY A 141 -15.70 8.61 1.52
N ALA A 142 -15.61 8.03 2.72
CA ALA A 142 -14.92 8.66 3.84
C ALA A 142 -13.43 8.90 3.55
N ARG A 143 -12.75 7.99 2.86
CA ARG A 143 -11.33 8.15 2.49
C ARG A 143 -11.16 9.21 1.40
N ALA A 144 -12.06 9.24 0.43
CA ALA A 144 -12.06 10.24 -0.62
C ALA A 144 -12.30 11.66 -0.05
N MET A 145 -13.34 11.83 0.79
CA MET A 145 -13.63 13.09 1.48
C MET A 145 -12.56 13.45 2.52
N GLY A 146 -11.88 12.45 3.08
CA GLY A 146 -10.74 12.63 3.99
C GLY A 146 -9.47 13.16 3.33
N GLY A 147 -9.47 13.38 2.01
CA GLY A 147 -8.42 14.08 1.29
C GLY A 147 -7.48 13.22 0.46
N ALA A 148 -7.69 11.92 0.34
CA ALA A 148 -6.88 11.08 -0.55
C ALA A 148 -6.93 11.59 -2.00
N GLY A 149 -5.81 11.48 -2.73
CA GLY A 149 -5.73 11.78 -4.16
C GLY A 149 -6.32 10.66 -5.01
N LEU A 150 -6.14 9.41 -4.56
CA LEU A 150 -6.71 8.22 -5.19
C LEU A 150 -7.21 7.25 -4.12
N VAL A 151 -8.38 6.69 -4.33
CA VAL A 151 -8.89 5.57 -3.55
C VAL A 151 -9.02 4.37 -4.48
N VAL A 152 -8.38 3.25 -4.13
CA VAL A 152 -8.51 2.00 -4.91
C VAL A 152 -9.43 1.06 -4.15
N ALA A 153 -10.54 0.71 -4.77
CA ALA A 153 -11.47 -0.29 -4.24
C ALA A 153 -10.81 -1.67 -4.18
N GLU A 154 -11.24 -2.47 -3.22
CA GLU A 154 -10.74 -3.83 -3.01
C GLU A 154 -10.82 -4.70 -4.26
N MET A 155 -10.14 -5.85 -4.23
CA MET A 155 -10.17 -6.82 -5.31
C MET A 155 -11.60 -7.18 -5.68
N THR A 156 -12.00 -6.78 -6.88
CA THR A 156 -13.33 -6.98 -7.45
C THR A 156 -13.26 -8.04 -8.53
N CYS A 157 -14.13 -9.00 -8.44
CA CYS A 157 -14.08 -10.23 -9.23
C CYS A 157 -14.83 -10.08 -10.55
N PRO A 158 -14.21 -10.42 -11.70
CA PRO A 158 -14.86 -10.37 -13.01
C PRO A 158 -15.86 -11.51 -13.26
N THR A 159 -15.79 -12.57 -12.44
CA THR A 159 -16.68 -13.74 -12.51
C THR A 159 -17.01 -14.25 -11.08
N PRO A 160 -18.11 -14.98 -10.88
CA PRO A 160 -18.47 -15.52 -9.57
C PRO A 160 -17.41 -16.42 -8.93
N ASP A 161 -16.71 -17.21 -9.74
CA ASP A 161 -15.66 -18.13 -9.32
C ASP A 161 -14.31 -17.47 -9.06
N ALA A 162 -14.17 -16.18 -9.42
CA ALA A 162 -12.98 -15.39 -9.14
C ALA A 162 -12.87 -14.93 -7.68
N ARG A 163 -13.89 -15.13 -6.84
CA ARG A 163 -13.93 -14.66 -5.46
C ARG A 163 -12.96 -15.43 -4.55
N ILE A 164 -12.37 -14.72 -3.58
CA ILE A 164 -11.65 -15.33 -2.46
C ILE A 164 -12.67 -15.92 -1.49
N THR A 165 -13.58 -15.07 -1.01
CA THR A 165 -14.65 -15.44 -0.06
C THR A 165 -16.02 -15.08 -0.63
N PRO A 166 -17.13 -15.60 -0.08
CA PRO A 166 -18.49 -15.17 -0.47
C PRO A 166 -18.71 -13.66 -0.38
N GLY A 167 -17.98 -12.97 0.53
CA GLY A 167 -18.07 -11.52 0.76
C GLY A 167 -17.28 -10.65 -0.22
N CYS A 168 -16.59 -11.21 -1.23
CA CYS A 168 -15.89 -10.42 -2.24
C CYS A 168 -16.86 -9.68 -3.16
N PRO A 169 -16.54 -8.43 -3.55
CA PRO A 169 -17.32 -7.72 -4.56
C PRO A 169 -17.14 -8.30 -5.94
N GLY A 170 -18.12 -8.08 -6.79
CA GLY A 170 -18.16 -8.49 -8.17
C GLY A 170 -18.36 -7.35 -9.16
N LEU A 171 -18.03 -7.65 -10.42
CA LEU A 171 -18.36 -6.83 -11.57
C LEU A 171 -18.64 -7.74 -12.79
N TRP A 172 -19.58 -8.69 -12.62
CA TRP A 172 -19.94 -9.66 -13.67
C TRP A 172 -21.41 -9.53 -14.14
N ASN A 173 -22.18 -8.57 -13.60
CA ASN A 173 -23.54 -8.29 -14.01
C ASN A 173 -23.90 -6.80 -13.83
N GLU A 174 -25.05 -6.42 -14.43
CA GLU A 174 -25.53 -5.04 -14.43
C GLU A 174 -25.86 -4.49 -13.04
N ALA A 175 -26.42 -5.32 -12.16
CA ALA A 175 -26.77 -4.89 -10.80
C ALA A 175 -25.50 -4.48 -10.00
N GLN A 176 -24.42 -5.23 -10.17
CA GLN A 176 -23.13 -4.89 -9.55
C GLN A 176 -22.52 -3.63 -10.17
N ARG A 177 -22.61 -3.45 -11.48
CA ARG A 177 -22.21 -2.21 -12.15
C ARG A 177 -22.97 -1.01 -11.56
N ASP A 178 -24.28 -1.09 -11.42
CA ASP A 178 -25.12 -0.01 -10.93
C ASP A 178 -24.82 0.31 -9.45
N ALA A 179 -24.56 -0.73 -8.64
CA ALA A 179 -24.12 -0.56 -7.26
C ALA A 179 -22.76 0.16 -7.17
N TRP A 180 -21.80 -0.18 -8.04
CA TRP A 180 -20.52 0.52 -8.15
C TRP A 180 -20.67 1.96 -8.66
N MET A 181 -21.55 2.20 -9.65
CA MET A 181 -21.81 3.56 -10.16
C MET A 181 -22.25 4.49 -9.04
N ARG A 182 -23.17 4.05 -8.16
CA ARG A 182 -23.59 4.84 -7.00
C ARG A 182 -22.42 5.27 -6.11
N ILE A 183 -21.44 4.41 -5.90
CA ILE A 183 -20.25 4.68 -5.08
C ILE A 183 -19.32 5.67 -5.81
N VAL A 184 -19.07 5.45 -7.09
CA VAL A 184 -18.24 6.32 -7.93
C VAL A 184 -18.82 7.73 -8.01
N ASP A 185 -20.12 7.84 -8.24
CA ASP A 185 -20.84 9.12 -8.32
C ASP A 185 -20.76 9.87 -6.99
N HIS A 186 -20.91 9.16 -5.86
CA HIS A 186 -20.75 9.76 -4.54
C HIS A 186 -19.34 10.32 -4.33
N VAL A 187 -18.32 9.56 -4.67
CA VAL A 187 -16.91 9.99 -4.55
C VAL A 187 -16.66 11.24 -5.41
N HIS A 188 -17.11 11.25 -6.66
CA HIS A 188 -16.92 12.37 -7.57
C HIS A 188 -17.75 13.61 -7.20
N ALA A 189 -18.94 13.42 -6.61
CA ALA A 189 -19.79 14.53 -6.19
C ALA A 189 -19.29 15.22 -4.92
N HIS A 190 -18.59 14.51 -4.04
CA HIS A 190 -18.23 14.99 -2.71
C HIS A 190 -16.72 15.10 -2.45
N SER A 191 -15.89 14.83 -3.46
CA SER A 191 -14.43 14.95 -3.33
C SER A 191 -13.74 15.18 -4.68
N ASP A 192 -12.48 15.66 -4.64
CA ASP A 192 -11.60 15.72 -5.82
C ASP A 192 -10.74 14.45 -5.96
N ALA A 193 -11.02 13.42 -5.17
CA ALA A 193 -10.30 12.16 -5.27
C ALA A 193 -10.64 11.43 -6.58
N ARG A 194 -9.66 10.73 -7.13
CA ARG A 194 -9.92 9.71 -8.14
C ARG A 194 -10.26 8.40 -7.46
N ILE A 195 -11.08 7.58 -8.10
CA ILE A 195 -11.39 6.24 -7.64
C ILE A 195 -10.99 5.24 -8.73
N ALA A 196 -10.40 4.14 -8.31
CA ALA A 196 -10.01 3.02 -9.16
C ALA A 196 -10.49 1.70 -8.51
N MET A 197 -10.44 0.63 -9.28
CA MET A 197 -10.83 -0.70 -8.85
C MET A 197 -9.68 -1.67 -9.13
N GLN A 198 -9.35 -2.53 -8.16
CA GLN A 198 -8.46 -3.65 -8.37
C GLN A 198 -9.25 -4.82 -8.95
N LEU A 199 -9.12 -5.11 -10.24
CA LEU A 199 -9.70 -6.31 -10.83
C LEU A 199 -8.81 -7.52 -10.54
N GLY A 200 -9.40 -8.63 -10.11
CA GLY A 200 -8.62 -9.81 -9.77
C GLY A 200 -9.39 -11.12 -9.75
N HIS A 201 -8.65 -12.20 -9.88
CA HIS A 201 -9.14 -13.57 -9.76
C HIS A 201 -8.33 -14.29 -8.68
N ALA A 202 -9.02 -14.91 -7.72
CA ALA A 202 -8.40 -15.53 -6.55
C ALA A 202 -7.51 -16.75 -6.89
N GLY A 203 -7.78 -17.40 -8.03
CA GLY A 203 -7.05 -18.61 -8.38
C GLY A 203 -7.22 -19.72 -7.32
N PRO A 204 -6.10 -20.34 -6.88
CA PRO A 204 -6.19 -21.45 -5.89
C PRO A 204 -6.61 -20.98 -4.50
N LYS A 205 -6.56 -19.68 -4.20
CA LYS A 205 -7.01 -19.10 -2.92
C LYS A 205 -8.53 -18.89 -2.87
N GLY A 206 -9.26 -19.17 -3.93
CA GLY A 206 -10.72 -18.97 -3.99
C GLY A 206 -11.49 -19.96 -3.12
N SER A 207 -12.79 -19.66 -2.87
CA SER A 207 -13.70 -20.50 -2.09
C SER A 207 -13.25 -20.75 -0.66
N THR A 208 -12.78 -19.70 0.01
CA THR A 208 -12.21 -19.78 1.37
C THR A 208 -12.95 -18.86 2.35
N ASN A 209 -12.70 -19.09 3.64
CA ASN A 209 -13.24 -18.33 4.75
C ASN A 209 -12.58 -16.94 4.87
N ALA A 210 -13.36 -15.99 5.38
CA ALA A 210 -12.82 -14.70 5.81
C ALA A 210 -11.96 -14.84 7.09
N PRO A 211 -11.04 -13.88 7.38
CA PRO A 211 -10.14 -13.99 8.53
C PRO A 211 -10.81 -14.08 9.90
N TRP A 212 -12.04 -13.64 10.02
CA TRP A 212 -12.81 -13.63 11.27
C TRP A 212 -13.75 -14.84 11.41
N ASP A 213 -13.78 -15.75 10.43
CA ASP A 213 -14.58 -16.96 10.51
C ASP A 213 -13.95 -17.98 11.48
N ALA A 214 -14.79 -18.82 12.10
CA ALA A 214 -14.37 -19.73 13.16
C ALA A 214 -13.26 -20.73 12.76
N THR A 215 -13.20 -21.08 11.48
CA THR A 215 -12.19 -22.00 10.92
C THR A 215 -10.87 -21.30 10.55
N GLY A 216 -10.83 -19.97 10.65
CA GLY A 216 -9.66 -19.16 10.34
C GLY A 216 -9.56 -18.74 8.87
N ALA A 217 -8.65 -17.81 8.62
CA ALA A 217 -8.41 -17.24 7.30
C ALA A 217 -7.95 -18.28 6.29
N ASP A 218 -8.45 -18.14 5.07
CA ASP A 218 -7.95 -18.85 3.87
C ASP A 218 -8.18 -20.37 3.85
N HIS A 219 -8.83 -20.97 4.89
CA HIS A 219 -9.27 -22.35 4.84
C HIS A 219 -10.51 -22.52 3.95
N PRO A 220 -10.70 -23.68 3.31
CA PRO A 220 -11.87 -23.95 2.49
C PRO A 220 -13.18 -23.69 3.23
N LEU A 221 -14.18 -23.20 2.52
CA LEU A 221 -15.53 -23.07 3.08
C LEU A 221 -16.05 -24.44 3.54
N PRO A 222 -16.74 -24.52 4.70
CA PRO A 222 -17.32 -25.77 5.17
C PRO A 222 -18.43 -26.30 4.24
N GLU A 223 -19.11 -25.38 3.52
CA GLU A 223 -20.14 -25.67 2.54
C GLU A 223 -20.25 -24.56 1.49
N GLY A 224 -20.93 -24.78 0.38
CA GLY A 224 -21.12 -23.77 -0.66
C GLY A 224 -19.89 -23.49 -1.51
N ASN A 225 -18.94 -24.42 -1.55
CA ASN A 225 -17.72 -24.27 -2.34
C ASN A 225 -18.03 -24.22 -3.85
N TRP A 226 -17.24 -23.44 -4.57
CA TRP A 226 -17.27 -23.37 -6.04
C TRP A 226 -15.97 -23.92 -6.65
N PRO A 227 -16.03 -24.42 -7.91
CA PRO A 227 -14.86 -24.91 -8.62
C PRO A 227 -13.79 -23.82 -8.78
N LEU A 228 -12.53 -24.18 -8.56
CA LEU A 228 -11.40 -23.29 -8.72
C LEU A 228 -10.69 -23.51 -10.06
N ILE A 229 -10.09 -22.43 -10.55
CA ILE A 229 -9.25 -22.44 -11.75
C ILE A 229 -7.97 -21.64 -11.47
N ALA A 230 -6.82 -22.17 -11.92
CA ALA A 230 -5.51 -21.53 -11.71
C ALA A 230 -4.52 -21.91 -12.83
N ALA A 231 -3.37 -21.31 -12.83
CA ALA A 231 -2.30 -21.63 -13.80
C ALA A 231 -1.80 -23.08 -13.68
N SER A 232 -1.88 -23.66 -12.47
CA SER A 232 -1.50 -25.05 -12.18
C SER A 232 -2.45 -25.70 -11.21
N ALA A 233 -2.54 -27.04 -11.23
CA ALA A 233 -3.39 -27.83 -10.32
C ALA A 233 -2.71 -28.02 -8.95
N LEU A 234 -2.37 -26.91 -8.28
CA LEU A 234 -1.76 -26.91 -6.96
C LEU A 234 -2.69 -26.19 -5.98
N PRO A 235 -3.02 -26.79 -4.82
CA PRO A 235 -3.84 -26.13 -3.82
C PRO A 235 -3.09 -24.98 -3.16
N TYR A 236 -3.84 -24.02 -2.61
CA TYR A 236 -3.26 -22.88 -1.88
C TYR A 236 -2.72 -23.29 -0.50
N LEU A 237 -3.47 -24.11 0.24
CA LEU A 237 -3.08 -24.76 1.48
C LEU A 237 -3.12 -26.28 1.29
N GLU A 238 -2.48 -27.04 2.19
CA GLU A 238 -2.45 -28.52 2.12
C GLU A 238 -3.87 -29.14 2.15
N ASP A 239 -4.79 -28.53 2.89
CA ASP A 239 -6.20 -28.91 2.98
C ASP A 239 -7.09 -28.20 1.93
N GLY A 240 -6.51 -27.38 1.09
CA GLY A 240 -7.20 -26.57 0.08
C GLY A 240 -7.72 -27.40 -1.11
N ALA A 241 -8.76 -26.89 -1.76
CA ALA A 241 -9.27 -27.49 -3.00
C ALA A 241 -8.22 -27.40 -4.12
N ILE A 242 -8.06 -28.46 -4.90
CA ILE A 242 -7.19 -28.51 -6.06
C ILE A 242 -7.88 -27.80 -7.22
N PRO A 243 -7.33 -26.68 -7.75
CA PRO A 243 -7.91 -25.98 -8.88
C PRO A 243 -7.72 -26.76 -10.18
N ARG A 244 -8.63 -26.58 -11.13
CA ARG A 244 -8.40 -27.01 -12.51
C ARG A 244 -7.30 -26.14 -13.14
N ALA A 245 -6.28 -26.77 -13.70
CA ALA A 245 -5.27 -26.03 -14.46
C ALA A 245 -5.87 -25.44 -15.74
N MET A 246 -5.53 -24.19 -16.03
CA MET A 246 -5.89 -23.52 -17.30
C MET A 246 -5.02 -24.06 -18.43
N THR A 247 -5.58 -24.13 -19.63
CA THR A 247 -4.85 -24.32 -20.89
C THR A 247 -4.37 -22.96 -21.39
N ARG A 248 -3.51 -22.95 -22.41
CA ARG A 248 -3.03 -21.71 -23.03
C ARG A 248 -3.90 -21.25 -24.19
N ASP A 249 -4.90 -22.05 -24.52
CA ASP A 249 -5.85 -21.83 -25.64
C ASP A 249 -7.09 -21.11 -25.18
#